data_961cf1580e5d254a02ae16657e184578
#
_entry.id   961cf1580e5d254a02ae16657e184578
#
_cell.length_a   1.000
_cell.length_b   1.000
_cell.length_c   1.000
_cell.angle_alpha   90.00
_cell.angle_beta   90.00
_cell.angle_gamma   90.00
#
_symmetry.space_group_name_H-M   'P 1'
#
loop_
_entity.id
_entity.type
_entity.pdbx_description
1 polymer ?
#
loop_
_entity_poly.entity_id
_entity_poly.type
_entity_poly.pdbx_seq_one_letter_code
_entity_poly.pdbx_strand_id
1 'polypeptide(L)'
;MFDNLTNKIEKAFKILKGQGSISEINVAQTMKEIRKALLAADVDFKTAKSFTNKVKEKALGQKVLTAVQPGQLLTKIMKDELSDLMGNEKSDINLKSSLTIILISGLQGSGKTTFSGKLALHLKQKFNKRPLLVACDVYRPAAIDQLEVLAEQVNVDVFLNREEKNPVNIAKSAVSHAKENGQNVVIIDTAGRLAIDDQMMNEIYSVKNIINPHEILFVVDSMTGQDAVNTAKAFNEKLDFDGVVLTKLDGDTRGGAALTIRSVVDKPIKFIGTSEKMDGLDIFHPERMASRILGMGDVISLVERAQQQFDEEEARKVQKKIAKNQFGFDDFLKQIQQIKKMGNVKDLMGMIPGMNNAMKNVDVDDESFKGIEAIINSMTKFERRNPKILNGSRRKRIALGSGTDITQVNQLIKQFSQMGKMMKMMQGGGAQKMMQMMQSRGGIPGMK
;
A
#
# COMPACT_ATOMS: atom_id res chain seq x y z
N MET A 1 -5.91 3.47 -3.94
CA MET A 1 -5.30 2.35 -4.70
C MET A 1 -6.40 1.57 -5.41
N PHE A 2 -6.38 1.47 -6.73
CA PHE A 2 -7.38 0.77 -7.59
C PHE A 2 -8.82 1.28 -7.56
N ASP A 3 -9.13 2.40 -6.95
CA ASP A 3 -10.51 2.86 -6.70
C ASP A 3 -11.34 2.99 -7.97
N ASN A 4 -10.73 3.47 -9.06
CA ASN A 4 -11.42 3.61 -10.35
C ASN A 4 -11.78 2.24 -10.94
N LEU A 5 -10.82 1.31 -10.95
CA LEU A 5 -11.02 -0.05 -11.46
C LEU A 5 -12.07 -0.80 -10.61
N THR A 6 -11.92 -0.77 -9.27
CA THR A 6 -12.85 -1.38 -8.33
C THR A 6 -14.28 -0.88 -8.55
N ASN A 7 -14.47 0.44 -8.64
CA ASN A 7 -15.80 1.04 -8.87
C ASN A 7 -16.44 0.59 -10.21
N LYS A 8 -15.64 0.46 -11.27
CA LYS A 8 -16.14 0.00 -12.58
C LYS A 8 -16.49 -1.49 -12.56
N ILE A 9 -15.67 -2.30 -11.90
CA ILE A 9 -15.94 -3.75 -11.73
C ILE A 9 -17.18 -3.96 -10.87
N GLU A 10 -17.34 -3.24 -9.75
CA GLU A 10 -18.55 -3.31 -8.91
C GLU A 10 -19.82 -2.95 -9.69
N LYS A 11 -19.75 -1.92 -10.57
CA LYS A 11 -20.88 -1.55 -11.44
C LYS A 11 -21.23 -2.68 -12.41
N ALA A 12 -20.23 -3.32 -13.01
CA ALA A 12 -20.44 -4.47 -13.90
C ALA A 12 -21.08 -5.65 -13.16
N PHE A 13 -20.71 -5.91 -11.91
CA PHE A 13 -21.33 -6.94 -11.07
C PHE A 13 -22.77 -6.66 -10.64
N LYS A 14 -23.17 -5.38 -10.53
CA LYS A 14 -24.55 -5.03 -10.20
C LYS A 14 -25.56 -5.55 -11.24
N ILE A 15 -25.12 -5.70 -12.49
CA ILE A 15 -25.95 -6.28 -13.57
C ILE A 15 -26.33 -7.72 -13.26
N LEU A 16 -25.46 -8.47 -12.56
CA LEU A 16 -25.70 -9.86 -12.18
C LEU A 16 -26.40 -10.04 -10.84
N LYS A 17 -26.21 -9.12 -9.88
CA LYS A 17 -26.78 -9.23 -8.52
C LYS A 17 -28.32 -9.14 -8.50
N GLY A 18 -28.95 -8.61 -9.55
CA GLY A 18 -30.40 -8.50 -9.67
C GLY A 18 -31.09 -9.69 -10.33
N GLN A 19 -30.35 -10.73 -10.74
CA GLN A 19 -30.90 -11.84 -11.51
C GLN A 19 -30.77 -13.16 -10.75
N GLY A 20 -31.87 -13.83 -10.52
CA GLY A 20 -31.95 -15.08 -9.76
C GLY A 20 -31.26 -16.30 -10.44
N SER A 21 -30.84 -16.16 -11.70
CA SER A 21 -30.06 -17.19 -12.44
C SER A 21 -29.01 -16.55 -13.32
N ILE A 22 -27.86 -17.20 -13.44
CA ILE A 22 -26.81 -16.82 -14.40
C ILE A 22 -27.14 -17.45 -15.75
N SER A 23 -27.32 -16.64 -16.79
CA SER A 23 -27.40 -17.07 -18.17
C SER A 23 -26.10 -16.78 -18.92
N GLU A 24 -25.85 -17.52 -20.01
CA GLU A 24 -24.68 -17.24 -20.88
C GLU A 24 -24.66 -15.81 -21.40
N ILE A 25 -25.81 -15.23 -21.69
CA ILE A 25 -25.96 -13.85 -22.16
C ILE A 25 -25.53 -12.87 -21.09
N ASN A 26 -25.92 -13.10 -19.84
CA ASN A 26 -25.58 -12.22 -18.70
C ASN A 26 -24.09 -12.26 -18.37
N VAL A 27 -23.47 -13.46 -18.42
CA VAL A 27 -22.03 -13.61 -18.27
C VAL A 27 -21.29 -12.87 -19.37
N ALA A 28 -21.71 -13.06 -20.64
CA ALA A 28 -21.07 -12.41 -21.78
C ALA A 28 -21.14 -10.88 -21.68
N GLN A 29 -22.30 -10.33 -21.29
CA GLN A 29 -22.49 -8.88 -21.10
C GLN A 29 -21.63 -8.34 -19.95
N THR A 30 -21.60 -9.06 -18.82
CA THR A 30 -20.75 -8.67 -17.68
C THR A 30 -19.28 -8.71 -18.05
N MET A 31 -18.79 -9.74 -18.76
CA MET A 31 -17.40 -9.82 -19.21
C MET A 31 -17.05 -8.71 -20.20
N LYS A 32 -18.00 -8.27 -21.02
CA LYS A 32 -17.79 -7.11 -21.90
C LYS A 32 -17.57 -5.82 -21.11
N GLU A 33 -18.37 -5.58 -20.07
CA GLU A 33 -18.21 -4.39 -19.21
C GLU A 33 -16.93 -4.47 -18.36
N ILE A 34 -16.57 -5.65 -17.85
CA ILE A 34 -15.30 -5.86 -17.14
C ILE A 34 -14.10 -5.61 -18.06
N ARG A 35 -14.15 -6.09 -19.32
CA ARG A 35 -13.10 -5.80 -20.30
C ARG A 35 -12.94 -4.30 -20.54
N LYS A 36 -14.05 -3.57 -20.68
CA LYS A 36 -14.01 -2.12 -20.80
C LYS A 36 -13.39 -1.46 -19.55
N ALA A 37 -13.71 -1.96 -18.35
CA ALA A 37 -13.16 -1.48 -17.11
C ALA A 37 -11.64 -1.69 -17.03
N LEU A 38 -11.15 -2.86 -17.44
CA LEU A 38 -9.73 -3.19 -17.51
C LEU A 38 -8.98 -2.29 -18.52
N LEU A 39 -9.53 -2.13 -19.73
CA LEU A 39 -8.94 -1.25 -20.74
C LEU A 39 -8.91 0.22 -20.28
N ALA A 40 -9.96 0.68 -19.61
CA ALA A 40 -10.00 2.03 -19.04
C ALA A 40 -9.10 2.21 -17.80
N ALA A 41 -8.53 1.11 -17.28
CA ALA A 41 -7.50 1.07 -16.26
C ALA A 41 -6.09 0.87 -16.84
N ASP A 42 -5.91 1.06 -18.15
CA ASP A 42 -4.65 0.89 -18.88
C ASP A 42 -4.10 -0.55 -18.89
N VAL A 43 -4.95 -1.56 -18.73
CA VAL A 43 -4.56 -2.96 -18.93
C VAL A 43 -4.41 -3.24 -20.42
N ASP A 44 -3.34 -3.94 -20.81
CA ASP A 44 -3.12 -4.34 -22.20
C ASP A 44 -4.31 -5.11 -22.78
N PHE A 45 -4.64 -4.84 -24.05
CA PHE A 45 -5.80 -5.43 -24.73
C PHE A 45 -5.76 -6.96 -24.75
N LYS A 46 -4.60 -7.56 -25.06
CA LYS A 46 -4.45 -9.01 -25.12
C LYS A 46 -4.67 -9.64 -23.75
N THR A 47 -4.10 -9.03 -22.72
CA THR A 47 -4.24 -9.42 -21.31
C THR A 47 -5.70 -9.33 -20.87
N ALA A 48 -6.37 -8.20 -21.09
CA ALA A 48 -7.78 -8.01 -20.75
C ALA A 48 -8.72 -8.98 -21.49
N LYS A 49 -8.45 -9.26 -22.77
CA LYS A 49 -9.20 -10.22 -23.59
C LYS A 49 -9.00 -11.65 -23.09
N SER A 50 -7.77 -12.07 -22.84
CA SER A 50 -7.43 -13.39 -22.33
C SER A 50 -8.09 -13.64 -20.97
N PHE A 51 -7.95 -12.70 -20.04
CA PHE A 51 -8.57 -12.75 -18.72
C PHE A 51 -10.09 -12.94 -18.81
N THR A 52 -10.78 -12.06 -19.55
CA THR A 52 -12.25 -12.13 -19.64
C THR A 52 -12.75 -13.39 -20.34
N ASN A 53 -11.99 -13.96 -21.28
CA ASN A 53 -12.32 -15.23 -21.91
C ASN A 53 -12.15 -16.41 -20.94
N LYS A 54 -11.04 -16.47 -20.17
CA LYS A 54 -10.82 -17.51 -19.14
C LYS A 54 -11.91 -17.48 -18.09
N VAL A 55 -12.27 -16.30 -17.59
CA VAL A 55 -13.39 -16.16 -16.63
C VAL A 55 -14.70 -16.64 -17.23
N LYS A 56 -15.00 -16.29 -18.49
CA LYS A 56 -16.21 -16.74 -19.20
C LYS A 56 -16.24 -18.25 -19.32
N GLU A 57 -15.16 -18.88 -19.78
CA GLU A 57 -15.05 -20.34 -19.94
C GLU A 57 -15.25 -21.06 -18.60
N LYS A 58 -14.58 -20.62 -17.53
CA LYS A 58 -14.74 -21.21 -16.20
C LYS A 58 -16.14 -21.00 -15.63
N ALA A 59 -16.76 -19.86 -15.90
CA ALA A 59 -18.13 -19.59 -15.46
C ALA A 59 -19.17 -20.45 -16.18
N LEU A 60 -18.96 -20.78 -17.44
CA LEU A 60 -19.88 -21.63 -18.24
C LEU A 60 -19.60 -23.12 -18.07
N GLY A 61 -18.34 -23.53 -17.85
CA GLY A 61 -17.93 -24.92 -17.71
C GLY A 61 -18.24 -25.57 -16.35
N GLN A 62 -18.34 -24.79 -15.30
CA GLN A 62 -18.78 -25.26 -14.01
C GLN A 62 -20.31 -25.28 -13.99
N LYS A 63 -20.93 -26.24 -13.25
CA LYS A 63 -22.38 -26.25 -12.99
C LYS A 63 -22.83 -25.07 -12.12
N VAL A 64 -22.39 -23.86 -12.52
CA VAL A 64 -22.69 -22.57 -11.85
C VAL A 64 -24.18 -22.28 -11.89
N LEU A 65 -24.85 -22.81 -12.91
CA LEU A 65 -26.28 -22.65 -13.14
C LEU A 65 -27.17 -23.25 -12.04
N THR A 66 -26.62 -24.17 -11.24
CA THR A 66 -27.33 -24.83 -10.14
C THR A 66 -26.89 -24.36 -8.73
N ALA A 67 -25.93 -23.43 -8.66
CA ALA A 67 -25.42 -22.96 -7.39
C ALA A 67 -26.41 -22.02 -6.68
N VAL A 68 -26.50 -22.15 -5.37
CA VAL A 68 -27.40 -21.36 -4.50
C VAL A 68 -27.13 -19.84 -4.60
N GLN A 69 -25.92 -19.41 -4.99
CA GLN A 69 -25.55 -18.01 -5.18
C GLN A 69 -24.59 -17.82 -6.37
N PRO A 70 -25.08 -17.71 -7.59
CA PRO A 70 -24.26 -17.63 -8.80
C PRO A 70 -23.29 -16.44 -8.83
N GLY A 71 -23.69 -15.28 -8.28
CA GLY A 71 -22.83 -14.10 -8.22
C GLY A 71 -21.60 -14.25 -7.33
N GLN A 72 -21.69 -15.05 -6.25
CA GLN A 72 -20.54 -15.32 -5.39
C GLN A 72 -19.52 -16.24 -6.08
N LEU A 73 -20.00 -17.24 -6.83
CA LEU A 73 -19.13 -18.14 -7.55
C LEU A 73 -18.39 -17.41 -8.67
N LEU A 74 -19.04 -16.52 -9.41
CA LEU A 74 -18.37 -15.70 -10.42
C LEU A 74 -17.34 -14.74 -9.78
N THR A 75 -17.64 -14.17 -8.61
CA THR A 75 -16.68 -13.34 -7.86
C THR A 75 -15.46 -14.16 -7.45
N LYS A 76 -15.66 -15.41 -7.01
CA LYS A 76 -14.56 -16.33 -6.70
C LYS A 76 -13.71 -16.64 -7.92
N ILE A 77 -14.34 -17.03 -9.05
CA ILE A 77 -13.63 -17.29 -10.32
C ILE A 77 -12.80 -16.06 -10.72
N MET A 78 -13.38 -14.87 -10.64
CA MET A 78 -12.63 -13.64 -10.97
C MET A 78 -11.49 -13.37 -10.02
N LYS A 79 -11.66 -13.60 -8.71
CA LYS A 79 -10.57 -13.47 -7.74
C LYS A 79 -9.43 -14.41 -8.08
N ASP A 80 -9.74 -15.67 -8.34
CA ASP A 80 -8.75 -16.70 -8.67
C ASP A 80 -8.01 -16.34 -9.97
N GLU A 81 -8.73 -15.92 -11.04
CA GLU A 81 -8.10 -15.50 -12.30
C GLU A 81 -7.29 -14.20 -12.19
N LEU A 82 -7.71 -13.23 -11.36
CA LEU A 82 -6.90 -12.04 -11.08
C LEU A 82 -5.64 -12.40 -10.33
N SER A 83 -5.72 -13.32 -9.35
CA SER A 83 -4.56 -13.82 -8.62
C SER A 83 -3.59 -14.53 -9.56
N ASP A 84 -4.09 -15.43 -10.42
CA ASP A 84 -3.31 -16.12 -11.47
C ASP A 84 -2.58 -15.13 -12.38
N LEU A 85 -3.29 -14.10 -12.84
CA LEU A 85 -2.73 -13.07 -13.72
C LEU A 85 -1.56 -12.31 -13.05
N MET A 86 -1.62 -12.14 -11.73
CA MET A 86 -0.60 -11.46 -10.94
C MET A 86 0.47 -12.40 -10.37
N GLY A 87 0.36 -13.73 -10.57
CA GLY A 87 1.39 -14.72 -10.23
C GLY A 87 1.06 -15.66 -9.07
N ASN A 88 -0.19 -15.76 -8.64
CA ASN A 88 -0.74 -16.63 -7.58
C ASN A 88 -0.10 -16.44 -6.19
N GLU A 89 1.20 -16.62 -6.08
CA GLU A 89 1.92 -16.59 -4.80
C GLU A 89 2.84 -15.38 -4.69
N LYS A 90 3.11 -15.00 -3.45
CA LYS A 90 4.14 -14.00 -3.17
C LYS A 90 5.51 -14.54 -3.61
N SER A 91 6.37 -13.66 -4.09
CA SER A 91 7.76 -13.97 -4.39
C SER A 91 8.69 -13.25 -3.41
N ASP A 92 9.44 -14.02 -2.65
CA ASP A 92 10.38 -13.47 -1.69
C ASP A 92 11.67 -13.00 -2.37
N ILE A 93 12.36 -12.06 -1.73
CA ILE A 93 13.69 -11.62 -2.14
C ILE A 93 14.73 -12.69 -1.80
N ASN A 94 15.74 -12.87 -2.66
CA ASN A 94 16.79 -13.87 -2.44
C ASN A 94 17.84 -13.35 -1.44
N LEU A 95 17.77 -13.81 -0.20
CA LEU A 95 18.70 -13.45 0.90
C LEU A 95 19.55 -14.62 1.40
N LYS A 96 19.71 -15.66 0.59
CA LYS A 96 20.38 -16.93 0.99
C LYS A 96 21.90 -16.80 1.10
N SER A 97 22.50 -15.83 0.41
CA SER A 97 23.94 -15.62 0.42
C SER A 97 24.43 -14.97 1.74
N SER A 98 25.66 -15.25 2.14
CA SER A 98 26.32 -14.58 3.27
C SER A 98 26.47 -13.08 3.04
N LEU A 99 26.77 -12.66 1.80
CA LEU A 99 26.70 -11.30 1.32
C LEU A 99 25.75 -11.29 0.12
N THR A 100 24.59 -10.70 0.28
CA THR A 100 23.60 -10.55 -0.79
C THR A 100 23.82 -9.23 -1.52
N ILE A 101 23.97 -9.28 -2.84
CA ILE A 101 24.10 -8.09 -3.70
C ILE A 101 22.80 -7.91 -4.46
N ILE A 102 22.17 -6.74 -4.32
CA ILE A 102 20.90 -6.37 -4.95
C ILE A 102 21.15 -5.20 -5.89
N LEU A 103 20.82 -5.37 -7.16
CA LEU A 103 20.93 -4.34 -8.18
C LEU A 103 19.56 -3.71 -8.43
N ILE A 104 19.46 -2.39 -8.29
CA ILE A 104 18.23 -1.64 -8.54
C ILE A 104 18.31 -0.98 -9.90
N SER A 105 17.36 -1.25 -10.77
CA SER A 105 17.30 -0.73 -12.14
C SER A 105 15.94 -0.08 -12.45
N GLY A 106 15.87 0.78 -13.48
CA GLY A 106 14.65 1.46 -13.92
C GLY A 106 14.90 2.87 -14.42
N LEU A 107 13.86 3.50 -14.99
CA LEU A 107 13.95 4.85 -15.54
C LEU A 107 14.11 5.94 -14.46
N GLN A 108 14.48 7.14 -14.90
CA GLN A 108 14.50 8.32 -14.03
C GLN A 108 13.09 8.63 -13.52
N GLY A 109 12.98 9.01 -12.25
CA GLY A 109 11.68 9.31 -11.63
C GLY A 109 10.85 8.10 -11.24
N SER A 110 11.30 6.86 -11.54
CA SER A 110 10.58 5.64 -11.12
C SER A 110 10.65 5.36 -9.61
N GLY A 111 11.45 6.12 -8.85
CA GLY A 111 11.54 5.97 -7.40
C GLY A 111 12.62 5.01 -6.91
N LYS A 112 13.65 4.68 -7.71
CA LYS A 112 14.75 3.77 -7.36
C LYS A 112 15.43 4.14 -6.05
N THR A 113 15.92 5.36 -5.94
CA THR A 113 16.65 5.86 -4.76
C THR A 113 15.79 5.79 -3.50
N THR A 114 14.54 6.22 -3.58
CA THR A 114 13.59 6.11 -2.45
C THR A 114 13.31 4.65 -2.10
N PHE A 115 13.14 3.80 -3.11
CA PHE A 115 12.94 2.37 -2.90
C PHE A 115 14.17 1.71 -2.28
N SER A 116 15.40 2.08 -2.68
CA SER A 116 16.64 1.58 -2.09
C SER A 116 16.69 1.84 -0.58
N GLY A 117 16.34 3.05 -0.14
CA GLY A 117 16.22 3.39 1.29
C GLY A 117 15.14 2.60 2.01
N LYS A 118 13.95 2.46 1.41
CA LYS A 118 12.84 1.65 1.98
C LYS A 118 13.21 0.18 2.10
N LEU A 119 13.85 -0.38 1.06
CA LEU A 119 14.32 -1.76 1.07
C LEU A 119 15.37 -1.99 2.16
N ALA A 120 16.32 -1.07 2.32
CA ALA A 120 17.33 -1.13 3.38
C ALA A 120 16.67 -1.15 4.76
N LEU A 121 15.70 -0.27 5.03
CA LEU A 121 14.94 -0.25 6.27
C LEU A 121 14.18 -1.56 6.49
N HIS A 122 13.51 -2.05 5.47
CA HIS A 122 12.75 -3.32 5.50
C HIS A 122 13.66 -4.51 5.84
N LEU A 123 14.82 -4.62 5.18
CA LEU A 123 15.76 -5.70 5.41
C LEU A 123 16.40 -5.64 6.81
N LYS A 124 16.68 -4.43 7.31
CA LYS A 124 17.17 -4.20 8.66
C LYS A 124 16.16 -4.64 9.72
N GLN A 125 14.90 -4.19 9.58
CA GLN A 125 13.87 -4.41 10.59
C GLN A 125 13.26 -5.82 10.57
N LYS A 126 13.03 -6.38 9.38
CA LYS A 126 12.33 -7.66 9.24
C LYS A 126 13.26 -8.87 9.18
N PHE A 127 14.45 -8.67 8.65
CA PHE A 127 15.42 -9.77 8.44
C PHE A 127 16.70 -9.62 9.26
N ASN A 128 16.79 -8.60 10.11
CA ASN A 128 17.97 -8.30 10.93
C ASN A 128 19.27 -8.25 10.11
N LYS A 129 19.19 -7.71 8.88
CA LYS A 129 20.33 -7.54 7.99
C LYS A 129 21.07 -6.23 8.28
N ARG A 130 22.32 -6.15 7.86
CA ARG A 130 23.16 -4.94 7.87
C ARG A 130 23.38 -4.48 6.43
N PRO A 131 22.45 -3.69 5.86
CA PRO A 131 22.56 -3.25 4.48
C PRO A 131 23.55 -2.10 4.34
N LEU A 132 24.22 -2.05 3.16
CA LEU A 132 25.00 -0.95 2.66
C LEU A 132 24.28 -0.39 1.42
N LEU A 133 23.96 0.88 1.43
CA LEU A 133 23.47 1.60 0.25
C LEU A 133 24.65 2.07 -0.58
N VAL A 134 24.56 1.97 -1.91
CA VAL A 134 25.65 2.34 -2.83
C VAL A 134 25.13 3.29 -3.89
N ALA A 135 25.72 4.49 -3.99
CA ALA A 135 25.36 5.50 -4.98
C ALA A 135 26.12 5.28 -6.29
N CYS A 136 25.48 4.70 -7.29
CA CYS A 136 26.01 4.53 -8.64
C CYS A 136 25.40 5.48 -9.68
N ASP A 137 24.58 6.48 -9.30
CA ASP A 137 24.10 7.54 -10.17
C ASP A 137 25.15 8.67 -10.24
N VAL A 138 26.19 8.45 -11.01
CA VAL A 138 27.32 9.38 -11.15
C VAL A 138 26.99 10.64 -11.97
N TYR A 139 25.85 10.63 -12.67
CA TYR A 139 25.46 11.74 -13.56
C TYR A 139 24.70 12.85 -12.83
N ARG A 140 24.17 12.56 -11.65
CA ARG A 140 23.35 13.48 -10.88
C ARG A 140 23.89 13.60 -9.44
N PRO A 141 24.71 14.63 -9.15
CA PRO A 141 25.22 14.85 -7.79
C PRO A 141 24.11 14.89 -6.73
N ALA A 142 22.98 15.52 -7.04
CA ALA A 142 21.81 15.55 -6.14
C ALA A 142 21.22 14.18 -5.83
N ALA A 143 21.39 13.16 -6.68
CA ALA A 143 20.93 11.79 -6.38
C ALA A 143 21.84 11.11 -5.35
N ILE A 144 23.14 11.40 -5.39
CA ILE A 144 24.11 10.94 -4.39
C ILE A 144 23.76 11.54 -3.02
N ASP A 145 23.54 12.86 -2.97
CA ASP A 145 23.14 13.56 -1.73
C ASP A 145 21.78 13.05 -1.21
N GLN A 146 20.83 12.78 -2.10
CA GLN A 146 19.55 12.20 -1.74
C GLN A 146 19.71 10.82 -1.09
N LEU A 147 20.55 9.95 -1.64
CA LEU A 147 20.78 8.62 -1.09
C LEU A 147 21.46 8.70 0.29
N GLU A 148 22.39 9.63 0.48
CA GLU A 148 23.04 9.90 1.76
C GLU A 148 22.04 10.33 2.83
N VAL A 149 21.17 11.30 2.53
CA VAL A 149 20.10 11.74 3.44
C VAL A 149 19.14 10.59 3.79
N LEU A 150 18.79 9.77 2.81
CA LEU A 150 17.92 8.61 3.04
C LEU A 150 18.62 7.56 3.92
N ALA A 151 19.92 7.32 3.74
CA ALA A 151 20.69 6.41 4.57
C ALA A 151 20.73 6.86 6.03
N GLU A 152 20.96 8.15 6.27
CA GLU A 152 20.89 8.74 7.60
C GLU A 152 19.50 8.60 8.21
N GLN A 153 18.44 8.91 7.46
CA GLN A 153 17.05 8.82 7.92
C GLN A 153 16.67 7.41 8.38
N VAL A 154 17.16 6.38 7.70
CA VAL A 154 16.89 4.97 8.07
C VAL A 154 17.99 4.35 8.94
N ASN A 155 19.02 5.14 9.26
CA ASN A 155 20.20 4.73 10.04
C ASN A 155 20.84 3.46 9.48
N VAL A 156 21.31 3.55 8.22
CA VAL A 156 21.97 2.50 7.45
C VAL A 156 23.23 3.07 6.83
N ASP A 157 24.27 2.23 6.70
CA ASP A 157 25.52 2.64 6.08
C ASP A 157 25.35 2.95 4.59
N VAL A 158 26.13 3.94 4.11
CA VAL A 158 26.15 4.31 2.69
C VAL A 158 27.59 4.39 2.19
N PHE A 159 27.81 3.87 1.00
CA PHE A 159 29.07 3.98 0.28
C PHE A 159 28.95 5.04 -0.84
N LEU A 160 29.73 6.10 -0.72
CA LEU A 160 29.77 7.21 -1.64
C LEU A 160 31.20 7.38 -2.17
N ASN A 161 31.34 7.52 -3.49
CA ASN A 161 32.59 7.94 -4.11
C ASN A 161 32.29 9.04 -5.12
N ARG A 162 32.50 10.31 -4.73
CA ARG A 162 32.15 11.48 -5.54
C ARG A 162 33.17 11.79 -6.64
N GLU A 163 34.40 11.24 -6.52
CA GLU A 163 35.49 11.46 -7.48
C GLU A 163 35.43 10.47 -8.62
N GLU A 164 35.04 9.22 -8.36
CA GLU A 164 34.91 8.18 -9.37
C GLU A 164 33.68 8.42 -10.26
N LYS A 165 33.88 8.38 -11.58
CA LYS A 165 32.84 8.59 -12.58
C LYS A 165 32.38 7.29 -13.27
N ASN A 166 33.03 6.17 -12.95
CA ASN A 166 32.66 4.89 -13.50
C ASN A 166 31.84 4.08 -12.48
N PRO A 167 30.53 3.86 -12.71
CA PRO A 167 29.66 3.14 -11.79
C PRO A 167 30.09 1.67 -11.56
N VAL A 168 30.80 1.08 -12.53
CA VAL A 168 31.34 -0.29 -12.40
C VAL A 168 32.41 -0.33 -11.31
N ASN A 169 33.34 0.66 -11.29
CA ASN A 169 34.39 0.75 -10.28
C ASN A 169 33.79 1.02 -8.88
N ILE A 170 32.80 1.91 -8.80
CA ILE A 170 32.08 2.20 -7.55
C ILE A 170 31.44 0.95 -7.00
N ALA A 171 30.68 0.22 -7.82
CA ALA A 171 29.99 -1.01 -7.42
C ALA A 171 30.97 -2.07 -6.94
N LYS A 172 32.10 -2.29 -7.65
CA LYS A 172 33.15 -3.24 -7.25
C LYS A 172 33.78 -2.86 -5.91
N SER A 173 34.14 -1.59 -5.72
CA SER A 173 34.75 -1.08 -4.49
C SER A 173 33.78 -1.18 -3.31
N ALA A 174 32.49 -0.91 -3.52
CA ALA A 174 31.46 -1.04 -2.51
C ALA A 174 31.27 -2.48 -2.03
N VAL A 175 31.32 -3.46 -2.94
CA VAL A 175 31.24 -4.88 -2.57
C VAL A 175 32.46 -5.31 -1.71
N SER A 176 33.65 -4.83 -2.02
CA SER A 176 34.87 -5.07 -1.21
C SER A 176 34.73 -4.41 0.16
N HIS A 177 34.31 -3.16 0.20
CA HIS A 177 34.05 -2.40 1.42
C HIS A 177 33.04 -3.12 2.35
N ALA A 178 31.95 -3.64 1.76
CA ALA A 178 30.94 -4.38 2.53
C ALA A 178 31.50 -5.64 3.20
N LYS A 179 32.38 -6.37 2.51
CA LYS A 179 33.05 -7.56 3.07
C LYS A 179 33.96 -7.21 4.26
N GLU A 180 34.71 -6.12 4.13
CA GLU A 180 35.65 -5.67 5.15
C GLU A 180 34.94 -5.14 6.40
N ASN A 181 33.80 -4.48 6.24
CA ASN A 181 33.04 -3.85 7.32
C ASN A 181 31.90 -4.72 7.86
N GLY A 182 31.77 -5.95 7.34
CA GLY A 182 30.82 -6.94 7.85
C GLY A 182 29.35 -6.61 7.55
N GLN A 183 29.06 -5.75 6.55
CA GLN A 183 27.71 -5.67 5.98
C GLN A 183 27.39 -7.01 5.25
N ASN A 184 26.12 -7.39 5.27
CA ASN A 184 25.69 -8.65 4.68
C ASN A 184 24.67 -8.48 3.54
N VAL A 185 24.31 -7.24 3.23
CA VAL A 185 23.52 -6.87 2.04
C VAL A 185 24.12 -5.62 1.43
N VAL A 186 24.25 -5.58 0.11
CA VAL A 186 24.67 -4.41 -0.68
C VAL A 186 23.54 -4.07 -1.63
N ILE A 187 23.01 -2.85 -1.56
CA ILE A 187 21.93 -2.35 -2.43
C ILE A 187 22.54 -1.29 -3.33
N ILE A 188 22.63 -1.58 -4.62
CA ILE A 188 23.24 -0.71 -5.62
C ILE A 188 22.16 0.09 -6.33
N ASP A 189 22.10 1.40 -6.03
CA ASP A 189 21.20 2.35 -6.67
C ASP A 189 21.83 2.88 -7.95
N THR A 190 21.30 2.51 -9.12
CA THR A 190 21.85 2.88 -10.41
C THR A 190 21.24 4.16 -10.97
N ALA A 191 21.96 4.79 -11.90
CA ALA A 191 21.42 5.89 -12.67
C ALA A 191 20.13 5.50 -13.40
N GLY A 192 19.26 6.48 -13.62
CA GLY A 192 18.11 6.35 -14.51
C GLY A 192 18.12 7.49 -15.50
N ARG A 193 17.77 7.23 -16.75
CA ARG A 193 17.53 8.25 -17.76
C ARG A 193 16.04 8.39 -18.05
N LEU A 194 15.67 9.48 -18.73
CA LEU A 194 14.28 9.79 -19.07
C LEU A 194 13.68 8.80 -20.07
N ALA A 195 14.53 8.20 -20.91
CA ALA A 195 14.14 7.21 -21.90
C ALA A 195 15.16 6.06 -21.92
N ILE A 196 14.75 4.94 -22.49
CA ILE A 196 15.62 3.79 -22.72
C ILE A 196 16.60 4.16 -23.82
N ASP A 197 17.89 4.11 -23.54
CA ASP A 197 18.96 4.25 -24.52
C ASP A 197 20.03 3.14 -24.34
N ASP A 198 20.74 2.86 -25.42
CA ASP A 198 21.73 1.78 -25.44
C ASP A 198 22.89 2.03 -24.49
N GLN A 199 23.28 3.29 -24.28
CA GLN A 199 24.37 3.63 -23.39
C GLN A 199 24.04 3.29 -21.94
N MET A 200 22.86 3.69 -21.46
CA MET A 200 22.39 3.36 -20.11
C MET A 200 22.25 1.85 -19.94
N MET A 201 21.64 1.17 -20.91
CA MET A 201 21.43 -0.26 -20.83
C MET A 201 22.74 -1.05 -20.81
N ASN A 202 23.75 -0.61 -21.58
CA ASN A 202 25.08 -1.22 -21.56
C ASN A 202 25.84 -0.92 -20.26
N GLU A 203 25.67 0.25 -19.67
CA GLU A 203 26.25 0.61 -18.37
C GLU A 203 25.71 -0.29 -17.26
N ILE A 204 24.38 -0.38 -17.13
CA ILE A 204 23.75 -1.25 -16.11
C ILE A 204 24.13 -2.73 -16.33
N TYR A 205 24.20 -3.16 -17.59
CA TYR A 205 24.63 -4.50 -17.95
C TYR A 205 26.10 -4.76 -17.54
N SER A 206 26.97 -3.76 -17.71
CA SER A 206 28.38 -3.86 -17.28
C SER A 206 28.50 -3.94 -15.75
N VAL A 207 27.72 -3.15 -15.02
CA VAL A 207 27.62 -3.25 -13.57
C VAL A 207 27.15 -4.65 -13.17
N LYS A 208 26.04 -5.14 -13.75
CA LYS A 208 25.52 -6.50 -13.50
C LYS A 208 26.60 -7.56 -13.64
N ASN A 209 27.36 -7.53 -14.75
CA ASN A 209 28.36 -8.56 -15.04
C ASN A 209 29.53 -8.56 -14.06
N ILE A 210 29.94 -7.39 -13.55
CA ILE A 210 31.09 -7.30 -12.66
C ILE A 210 30.75 -7.69 -11.22
N ILE A 211 29.54 -7.36 -10.75
CA ILE A 211 29.14 -7.62 -9.36
C ILE A 211 28.42 -8.95 -9.17
N ASN A 212 27.93 -9.58 -10.24
CA ASN A 212 27.14 -10.81 -10.20
C ASN A 212 26.02 -10.73 -9.13
N PRO A 213 25.00 -9.87 -9.29
CA PRO A 213 24.00 -9.66 -8.26
C PRO A 213 23.20 -10.94 -7.99
N HIS A 214 22.81 -11.14 -6.74
CA HIS A 214 21.93 -12.24 -6.32
C HIS A 214 20.47 -11.94 -6.60
N GLU A 215 20.15 -10.65 -6.82
CA GLU A 215 18.81 -10.14 -7.07
C GLU A 215 18.90 -8.89 -7.92
N ILE A 216 18.13 -8.84 -9.00
CA ILE A 216 17.97 -7.64 -9.84
C ILE A 216 16.51 -7.21 -9.73
N LEU A 217 16.27 -6.03 -9.20
CA LEU A 217 14.93 -5.47 -9.03
C LEU A 217 14.69 -4.33 -10.02
N PHE A 218 13.70 -4.50 -10.86
CA PHE A 218 13.25 -3.48 -11.79
C PHE A 218 12.19 -2.60 -11.13
N VAL A 219 12.50 -1.33 -10.94
CA VAL A 219 11.63 -0.34 -10.29
C VAL A 219 10.91 0.49 -11.34
N VAL A 220 9.58 0.48 -11.28
CA VAL A 220 8.74 1.19 -12.23
C VAL A 220 7.62 1.94 -11.54
N ASP A 221 7.30 3.13 -12.07
CA ASP A 221 6.19 3.96 -11.63
C ASP A 221 4.87 3.37 -12.15
N SER A 222 3.97 2.97 -11.25
CA SER A 222 2.68 2.38 -11.61
C SER A 222 1.75 3.35 -12.35
N MET A 223 1.97 4.66 -12.19
CA MET A 223 1.14 5.70 -12.80
C MET A 223 1.41 5.86 -14.31
N THR A 224 2.53 5.34 -14.83
CA THR A 224 2.89 5.45 -16.25
C THR A 224 2.11 4.50 -17.17
N GLY A 225 1.23 3.65 -16.61
CA GLY A 225 0.32 2.81 -17.36
C GLY A 225 1.03 1.86 -18.34
N GLN A 226 0.69 1.91 -19.63
CA GLN A 226 1.26 1.03 -20.66
C GLN A 226 2.76 1.26 -20.89
N ASP A 227 3.29 2.46 -20.65
CA ASP A 227 4.72 2.74 -20.78
C ASP A 227 5.55 1.96 -19.74
N ALA A 228 4.98 1.72 -18.56
CA ALA A 228 5.58 0.83 -17.56
C ALA A 228 5.83 -0.58 -18.12
N VAL A 229 4.89 -1.10 -18.88
CA VAL A 229 4.95 -2.45 -19.47
C VAL A 229 6.01 -2.51 -20.56
N ASN A 230 6.03 -1.52 -21.48
CA ASN A 230 7.03 -1.43 -22.55
C ASN A 230 8.45 -1.31 -21.98
N THR A 231 8.60 -0.49 -20.96
CA THR A 231 9.88 -0.32 -20.25
C THR A 231 10.31 -1.63 -19.58
N ALA A 232 9.41 -2.31 -18.88
CA ALA A 232 9.70 -3.58 -18.23
C ALA A 232 10.19 -4.63 -19.23
N LYS A 233 9.57 -4.69 -20.41
CA LYS A 233 9.97 -5.62 -21.49
C LYS A 233 11.42 -5.35 -21.94
N ALA A 234 11.75 -4.12 -22.27
CA ALA A 234 13.09 -3.76 -22.73
C ALA A 234 14.18 -4.01 -21.67
N PHE A 235 13.89 -3.69 -20.40
CA PHE A 235 14.81 -4.00 -19.30
C PHE A 235 14.96 -5.51 -19.09
N ASN A 236 13.87 -6.29 -19.20
CA ASN A 236 13.91 -7.74 -19.05
C ASN A 236 14.75 -8.40 -20.16
N GLU A 237 14.60 -7.97 -21.39
CA GLU A 237 15.38 -8.49 -22.53
C GLU A 237 16.89 -8.28 -22.33
N LYS A 238 17.32 -7.19 -21.70
CA LYS A 238 18.73 -6.87 -21.49
C LYS A 238 19.30 -7.41 -20.18
N LEU A 239 18.53 -7.30 -19.11
CA LEU A 239 19.03 -7.59 -17.76
C LEU A 239 18.54 -8.93 -17.21
N ASP A 240 17.45 -9.49 -17.74
CA ASP A 240 16.80 -10.68 -17.18
C ASP A 240 16.63 -10.55 -15.66
N PHE A 241 15.90 -9.49 -15.24
CA PHE A 241 15.73 -9.16 -13.83
C PHE A 241 14.88 -10.21 -13.08
N ASP A 242 15.05 -10.29 -11.76
CA ASP A 242 14.42 -11.32 -10.91
C ASP A 242 13.05 -10.91 -10.38
N GLY A 243 12.74 -9.62 -10.36
CA GLY A 243 11.47 -9.13 -9.85
C GLY A 243 11.19 -7.67 -10.16
N VAL A 244 9.92 -7.33 -10.09
CA VAL A 244 9.40 -6.00 -10.33
C VAL A 244 9.01 -5.32 -9.02
N VAL A 245 9.27 -4.03 -8.93
CA VAL A 245 8.82 -3.16 -7.84
C VAL A 245 7.92 -2.08 -8.42
N LEU A 246 6.69 -2.02 -7.96
CA LEU A 246 5.72 -0.99 -8.34
C LEU A 246 5.78 0.14 -7.32
N THR A 247 6.17 1.33 -7.74
CA THR A 247 6.17 2.53 -6.91
C THR A 247 4.93 3.39 -7.18
N LYS A 248 4.66 4.34 -6.29
CA LYS A 248 3.58 5.34 -6.38
C LYS A 248 2.19 4.73 -6.55
N LEU A 249 2.00 3.53 -6.02
CA LEU A 249 0.73 2.82 -6.13
C LEU A 249 -0.40 3.49 -5.30
N ASP A 250 -0.04 4.31 -4.33
CA ASP A 250 -0.94 5.18 -3.57
C ASP A 250 -1.61 6.24 -4.44
N GLY A 251 -0.91 6.78 -5.44
CA GLY A 251 -1.45 7.70 -6.45
C GLY A 251 -2.16 6.99 -7.62
N ASP A 252 -1.94 5.70 -7.82
CA ASP A 252 -2.51 4.94 -8.93
C ASP A 252 -3.93 4.42 -8.60
N THR A 253 -4.92 5.05 -9.20
CA THR A 253 -6.32 4.62 -9.11
C THR A 253 -6.73 3.64 -10.21
N ARG A 254 -5.87 3.40 -11.22
CA ARG A 254 -6.14 2.55 -12.38
C ARG A 254 -5.67 1.13 -12.17
N GLY A 255 -4.40 0.93 -11.78
CA GLY A 255 -3.83 -0.37 -11.45
C GLY A 255 -3.46 -1.27 -12.64
N GLY A 256 -3.51 -0.75 -13.86
CA GLY A 256 -3.27 -1.53 -15.07
C GLY A 256 -1.86 -2.08 -15.19
N ALA A 257 -0.86 -1.33 -14.73
CA ALA A 257 0.52 -1.78 -14.73
C ALA A 257 0.70 -3.07 -13.91
N ALA A 258 0.11 -3.15 -12.71
CA ALA A 258 0.18 -4.33 -11.85
C ALA A 258 -0.40 -5.59 -12.51
N LEU A 259 -1.49 -5.43 -13.28
CA LEU A 259 -2.16 -6.53 -13.97
C LEU A 259 -1.43 -6.95 -15.25
N THR A 260 -0.69 -6.03 -15.89
CA THR A 260 -0.12 -6.28 -17.23
C THR A 260 1.35 -6.70 -17.17
N ILE A 261 2.17 -6.09 -16.31
CA ILE A 261 3.62 -6.31 -16.30
C ILE A 261 3.95 -7.80 -16.14
N ARG A 262 3.35 -8.47 -15.16
CA ARG A 262 3.58 -9.90 -14.92
C ARG A 262 3.29 -10.75 -16.16
N SER A 263 2.18 -10.48 -16.83
CA SER A 263 1.75 -11.26 -18.02
C SER A 263 2.65 -11.03 -19.23
N VAL A 264 3.38 -9.90 -19.29
CA VAL A 264 4.22 -9.54 -20.44
C VAL A 264 5.68 -9.97 -20.26
N VAL A 265 6.23 -9.82 -19.05
CA VAL A 265 7.66 -10.12 -18.79
C VAL A 265 7.88 -11.44 -18.07
N ASP A 266 6.81 -12.11 -17.61
CA ASP A 266 6.85 -13.35 -16.83
C ASP A 266 7.77 -13.29 -15.59
N LYS A 267 7.87 -12.13 -14.98
CA LYS A 267 8.64 -11.90 -13.76
C LYS A 267 7.72 -11.50 -12.60
N PRO A 268 7.95 -11.99 -11.38
CA PRO A 268 7.08 -11.69 -10.25
C PRO A 268 7.17 -10.23 -9.83
N ILE A 269 6.04 -9.67 -9.39
CA ILE A 269 6.05 -8.44 -8.62
C ILE A 269 6.41 -8.82 -7.18
N LYS A 270 7.47 -8.21 -6.61
CA LYS A 270 7.94 -8.53 -5.26
C LYS A 270 7.52 -7.49 -4.23
N PHE A 271 7.58 -6.22 -4.59
CA PHE A 271 7.29 -5.11 -3.69
C PHE A 271 6.39 -4.06 -4.32
N ILE A 272 5.67 -3.34 -3.46
CA ILE A 272 4.87 -2.18 -3.81
C ILE A 272 5.17 -1.00 -2.86
N GLY A 273 5.34 0.18 -3.43
CA GLY A 273 5.40 1.44 -2.68
C GLY A 273 3.98 1.96 -2.45
N THR A 274 3.60 2.10 -1.19
CA THR A 274 2.24 2.44 -0.77
C THR A 274 2.11 3.83 -0.14
N SER A 275 3.23 4.52 0.04
CA SER A 275 3.28 5.93 0.49
C SER A 275 4.66 6.51 0.22
N GLU A 276 4.83 7.83 0.38
CA GLU A 276 6.14 8.50 0.30
C GLU A 276 7.03 8.22 1.53
N LYS A 277 6.47 7.84 2.66
CA LYS A 277 7.20 7.56 3.90
C LYS A 277 8.12 6.35 3.75
N MET A 278 9.20 6.31 4.53
CA MET A 278 10.18 5.21 4.48
C MET A 278 9.62 3.85 4.89
N ASP A 279 8.61 3.81 5.72
CA ASP A 279 7.87 2.59 6.11
C ASP A 279 6.80 2.17 5.08
N GLY A 280 6.59 2.95 4.02
CA GLY A 280 5.61 2.69 2.96
C GLY A 280 6.11 1.70 1.91
N LEU A 281 6.57 0.51 2.32
CA LEU A 281 6.97 -0.60 1.47
C LEU A 281 6.24 -1.86 1.92
N ASP A 282 5.43 -2.43 1.03
CA ASP A 282 4.74 -3.70 1.28
C ASP A 282 5.24 -4.79 0.33
N ILE A 283 5.20 -6.04 0.79
CA ILE A 283 5.39 -7.22 -0.07
C ILE A 283 4.14 -7.37 -0.94
N PHE A 284 4.34 -7.70 -2.21
CA PHE A 284 3.23 -7.92 -3.13
C PHE A 284 2.57 -9.28 -2.88
N HIS A 285 1.28 -9.28 -2.59
CA HIS A 285 0.46 -10.46 -2.39
C HIS A 285 -0.64 -10.52 -3.46
N PRO A 286 -0.52 -11.37 -4.50
CA PRO A 286 -1.48 -11.44 -5.61
C PRO A 286 -2.93 -11.61 -5.17
N GLU A 287 -3.21 -12.54 -4.25
CA GLU A 287 -4.58 -12.78 -3.75
C GLU A 287 -5.18 -11.59 -3.01
N ARG A 288 -4.35 -10.86 -2.23
CA ARG A 288 -4.81 -9.67 -1.50
C ARG A 288 -5.12 -8.53 -2.48
N MET A 289 -4.29 -8.38 -3.52
CA MET A 289 -4.52 -7.40 -4.58
C MET A 289 -5.77 -7.73 -5.39
N ALA A 290 -5.99 -8.99 -5.75
CA ALA A 290 -7.22 -9.44 -6.38
C ALA A 290 -8.46 -9.12 -5.52
N SER A 291 -8.38 -9.36 -4.21
CA SER A 291 -9.46 -9.02 -3.26
C SER A 291 -9.73 -7.51 -3.21
N ARG A 292 -8.69 -6.68 -3.19
CA ARG A 292 -8.81 -5.21 -3.22
C ARG A 292 -9.46 -4.71 -4.50
N ILE A 293 -9.03 -5.22 -5.67
CA ILE A 293 -9.59 -4.87 -6.98
C ILE A 293 -11.08 -5.21 -7.06
N LEU A 294 -11.52 -6.30 -6.42
CA LEU A 294 -12.92 -6.72 -6.38
C LEU A 294 -13.75 -6.04 -5.28
N GLY A 295 -13.18 -5.08 -4.55
CA GLY A 295 -13.88 -4.38 -3.46
C GLY A 295 -14.13 -5.24 -2.21
N MET A 296 -13.46 -6.39 -2.10
CA MET A 296 -13.59 -7.32 -0.97
C MET A 296 -12.74 -6.89 0.24
N GLY A 297 -11.92 -5.85 0.09
CA GLY A 297 -11.01 -5.40 1.13
C GLY A 297 -9.77 -6.29 1.28
N ASP A 298 -8.96 -5.99 2.31
CA ASP A 298 -7.75 -6.74 2.66
C ASP A 298 -7.56 -6.74 4.18
N VAL A 299 -8.40 -7.50 4.85
CA VAL A 299 -8.41 -7.59 6.33
C VAL A 299 -7.10 -8.14 6.86
N ILE A 300 -6.41 -9.03 6.12
CA ILE A 300 -5.15 -9.62 6.56
C ILE A 300 -4.06 -8.56 6.66
N SER A 301 -3.87 -7.76 5.62
CA SER A 301 -2.90 -6.65 5.65
C SER A 301 -3.23 -5.61 6.73
N LEU A 302 -4.52 -5.35 6.98
CA LEU A 302 -4.94 -4.44 8.06
C LEU A 302 -4.54 -4.99 9.42
N VAL A 303 -4.76 -6.29 9.68
CA VAL A 303 -4.39 -6.96 10.93
C VAL A 303 -2.87 -7.00 11.09
N GLU A 304 -2.11 -7.33 10.04
CA GLU A 304 -0.64 -7.34 10.07
C GLU A 304 -0.06 -5.95 10.38
N ARG A 305 -0.58 -4.89 9.78
CA ARG A 305 -0.20 -3.51 10.09
C ARG A 305 -0.56 -3.12 11.52
N ALA A 306 -1.75 -3.51 11.97
CA ALA A 306 -2.15 -3.30 13.35
C ALA A 306 -1.18 -3.99 14.31
N GLN A 307 -0.86 -5.25 14.11
CA GLN A 307 0.06 -6.01 14.96
C GLN A 307 1.48 -5.42 15.02
N GLN A 308 1.97 -4.83 13.93
CA GLN A 308 3.30 -4.20 13.88
C GLN A 308 3.38 -2.89 14.67
N GLN A 309 2.27 -2.18 14.80
CA GLN A 309 2.21 -0.84 15.42
C GLN A 309 1.56 -0.86 16.82
N PHE A 310 0.88 -1.95 17.20
CA PHE A 310 0.22 -2.07 18.48
C PHE A 310 1.19 -2.63 19.53
N ASP A 311 1.48 -1.79 20.52
CA ASP A 311 2.06 -2.22 21.79
C ASP A 311 0.91 -2.83 22.64
N GLU A 312 0.96 -4.15 22.86
CA GLU A 312 -0.05 -4.86 23.67
C GLU A 312 -0.18 -4.27 25.06
N GLU A 313 0.89 -3.76 25.66
CA GLU A 313 0.83 -3.13 26.97
C GLU A 313 0.07 -1.80 26.93
N GLU A 314 0.28 -0.98 25.87
CA GLU A 314 -0.48 0.25 25.71
C GLU A 314 -1.97 -0.04 25.47
N ALA A 315 -2.29 -1.03 24.65
CA ALA A 315 -3.67 -1.45 24.41
C ALA A 315 -4.37 -1.88 25.72
N ARG A 316 -3.70 -2.68 26.57
CA ARG A 316 -4.22 -3.09 27.89
C ARG A 316 -4.38 -1.88 28.84
N LYS A 317 -3.46 -0.89 28.79
CA LYS A 317 -3.57 0.34 29.58
C LYS A 317 -4.79 1.18 29.16
N VAL A 318 -5.02 1.31 27.85
CA VAL A 318 -6.18 2.03 27.30
C VAL A 318 -7.47 1.32 27.68
N GLN A 319 -7.54 -0.01 27.55
CA GLN A 319 -8.70 -0.80 27.93
C GLN A 319 -9.05 -0.63 29.43
N LYS A 320 -8.05 -0.67 30.32
CA LYS A 320 -8.24 -0.40 31.76
C LYS A 320 -8.75 1.02 32.03
N LYS A 321 -8.26 2.05 31.30
CA LYS A 321 -8.74 3.42 31.45
C LYS A 321 -10.19 3.60 30.98
N ILE A 322 -10.59 2.94 29.88
CA ILE A 322 -11.98 2.93 29.38
C ILE A 322 -12.90 2.31 30.43
N ALA A 323 -12.53 1.14 30.99
CA ALA A 323 -13.29 0.46 32.03
C ALA A 323 -13.48 1.35 33.28
N LYS A 324 -12.46 2.12 33.65
CA LYS A 324 -12.48 3.03 34.80
C LYS A 324 -13.07 4.42 34.51
N ASN A 325 -13.62 4.70 33.34
CA ASN A 325 -14.05 6.04 32.89
C ASN A 325 -12.95 7.12 32.94
N GLN A 326 -11.71 6.74 32.75
CA GLN A 326 -10.53 7.62 32.80
C GLN A 326 -9.96 7.89 31.41
N PHE A 327 -10.65 7.48 30.32
CA PHE A 327 -10.26 7.77 28.93
C PHE A 327 -10.46 9.26 28.64
N GLY A 328 -9.36 9.96 28.34
CA GLY A 328 -9.34 11.39 28.09
C GLY A 328 -8.91 11.76 26.66
N PHE A 329 -8.84 13.08 26.39
CA PHE A 329 -8.34 13.56 25.09
C PHE A 329 -6.85 13.29 24.87
N ASP A 330 -6.05 13.14 25.93
CA ASP A 330 -4.64 12.71 25.80
C ASP A 330 -4.56 11.27 25.23
N ASP A 331 -5.44 10.37 25.68
CA ASP A 331 -5.48 8.99 25.20
C ASP A 331 -6.03 8.94 23.77
N PHE A 332 -7.01 9.78 23.45
CA PHE A 332 -7.55 9.90 22.11
C PHE A 332 -6.51 10.43 21.12
N LEU A 333 -5.73 11.45 21.50
CA LEU A 333 -4.65 11.97 20.67
C LEU A 333 -3.60 10.90 20.36
N LYS A 334 -3.22 10.08 21.36
CA LYS A 334 -2.31 8.96 21.16
C LYS A 334 -2.87 7.92 20.18
N GLN A 335 -4.17 7.61 20.26
CA GLN A 335 -4.82 6.70 19.31
C GLN A 335 -4.77 7.25 17.87
N ILE A 336 -5.05 8.55 17.69
CA ILE A 336 -4.94 9.19 16.38
C ILE A 336 -3.50 9.10 15.85
N GLN A 337 -2.50 9.35 16.69
CA GLN A 337 -1.09 9.26 16.31
C GLN A 337 -0.68 7.82 15.94
N GLN A 338 -1.21 6.82 16.65
CA GLN A 338 -1.00 5.41 16.29
C GLN A 338 -1.62 5.05 14.94
N ILE A 339 -2.85 5.50 14.69
CA ILE A 339 -3.52 5.30 13.38
C ILE A 339 -2.71 5.95 12.26
N LYS A 340 -2.22 7.18 12.46
CA LYS A 340 -1.36 7.88 11.49
C LYS A 340 -0.05 7.13 11.19
N LYS A 341 0.51 6.43 12.19
CA LYS A 341 1.70 5.58 11.99
C LYS A 341 1.43 4.34 11.16
N MET A 342 0.19 3.84 11.15
CA MET A 342 -0.20 2.67 10.34
C MET A 342 -0.30 2.97 8.84
N GLY A 343 -0.23 4.22 8.44
CA GLY A 343 -0.33 4.69 7.05
C GLY A 343 -1.48 5.67 6.82
N ASN A 344 -1.80 5.92 5.54
CA ASN A 344 -2.90 6.80 5.17
C ASN A 344 -4.25 6.18 5.63
N VAL A 345 -5.04 6.95 6.36
CA VAL A 345 -6.33 6.48 6.92
C VAL A 345 -7.29 6.02 5.82
N LYS A 346 -7.29 6.70 4.68
CA LYS A 346 -8.11 6.33 3.52
C LYS A 346 -7.76 4.94 3.00
N ASP A 347 -6.47 4.60 2.95
CA ASP A 347 -6.01 3.27 2.53
C ASP A 347 -6.37 2.19 3.56
N LEU A 348 -6.22 2.48 4.86
CA LEU A 348 -6.61 1.57 5.93
C LEU A 348 -8.11 1.26 5.89
N MET A 349 -8.94 2.27 5.65
CA MET A 349 -10.39 2.10 5.52
C MET A 349 -10.77 1.34 4.26
N GLY A 350 -10.02 1.52 3.16
CA GLY A 350 -10.16 0.72 1.94
C GLY A 350 -9.88 -0.78 2.12
N MET A 351 -9.13 -1.15 3.17
CA MET A 351 -8.89 -2.55 3.52
C MET A 351 -10.08 -3.22 4.22
N ILE A 352 -11.05 -2.46 4.72
CA ILE A 352 -12.23 -2.99 5.38
C ILE A 352 -13.33 -3.29 4.34
N PRO A 353 -13.83 -4.54 4.26
CA PRO A 353 -14.88 -4.92 3.32
C PRO A 353 -16.13 -4.03 3.44
N GLY A 354 -16.61 -3.49 2.30
CA GLY A 354 -17.84 -2.67 2.25
C GLY A 354 -17.70 -1.22 2.70
N MET A 355 -16.55 -0.81 3.26
CA MET A 355 -16.33 0.55 3.76
C MET A 355 -16.11 1.57 2.63
N ASN A 356 -15.55 1.15 1.49
CA ASN A 356 -15.33 2.00 0.31
C ASN A 356 -16.61 2.70 -0.17
N ASN A 357 -17.76 2.04 -0.08
CA ASN A 357 -19.04 2.62 -0.49
C ASN A 357 -19.64 3.58 0.54
N ALA A 358 -19.42 3.33 1.83
CA ALA A 358 -19.92 4.17 2.91
C ALA A 358 -19.17 5.51 2.99
N MET A 359 -17.93 5.57 2.48
CA MET A 359 -17.04 6.73 2.60
C MET A 359 -16.93 7.59 1.34
N LYS A 360 -17.63 7.26 0.24
CA LYS A 360 -17.62 8.09 -0.98
C LYS A 360 -17.96 9.57 -0.75
N ASN A 361 -18.60 9.89 0.37
CA ASN A 361 -19.03 11.23 0.74
C ASN A 361 -18.31 11.79 1.98
N VAL A 362 -17.30 11.10 2.51
CA VAL A 362 -16.57 11.54 3.71
C VAL A 362 -15.11 11.75 3.31
N ASP A 363 -14.73 13.01 3.20
CA ASP A 363 -13.33 13.37 2.93
C ASP A 363 -12.54 13.27 4.24
N VAL A 364 -11.99 12.08 4.51
CA VAL A 364 -11.09 11.85 5.64
C VAL A 364 -9.68 12.03 5.12
N ASP A 365 -9.24 13.28 5.04
CA ASP A 365 -7.86 13.62 4.69
C ASP A 365 -7.02 13.76 5.96
N ASP A 366 -5.71 13.58 5.82
CA ASP A 366 -4.71 13.84 6.89
C ASP A 366 -4.85 15.27 7.47
N GLU A 367 -5.36 16.21 6.68
CA GLU A 367 -5.68 17.57 7.14
C GLU A 367 -6.80 17.62 8.18
N SER A 368 -7.79 16.75 8.08
CA SER A 368 -8.90 16.66 9.04
C SER A 368 -8.37 16.32 10.45
N PHE A 369 -7.32 15.52 10.54
CA PHE A 369 -6.69 15.18 11.82
C PHE A 369 -5.85 16.32 12.38
N LYS A 370 -5.26 17.19 11.54
CA LYS A 370 -4.51 18.36 12.00
C LYS A 370 -5.41 19.30 12.81
N GLY A 371 -6.65 19.53 12.38
CA GLY A 371 -7.64 20.33 13.09
C GLY A 371 -7.98 19.72 14.47
N ILE A 372 -8.19 18.41 14.54
CA ILE A 372 -8.44 17.67 15.79
C ILE A 372 -7.23 17.78 16.74
N GLU A 373 -6.02 17.58 16.24
CA GLU A 373 -4.78 17.71 17.02
C GLU A 373 -4.60 19.16 17.54
N ALA A 374 -4.86 20.16 16.72
CA ALA A 374 -4.79 21.57 17.11
C ALA A 374 -5.79 21.89 18.24
N ILE A 375 -7.03 21.43 18.14
CA ILE A 375 -8.05 21.59 19.17
C ILE A 375 -7.60 20.93 20.49
N ILE A 376 -7.14 19.68 20.45
CA ILE A 376 -6.69 18.97 21.65
C ILE A 376 -5.44 19.63 22.25
N ASN A 377 -4.49 20.08 21.41
CA ASN A 377 -3.28 20.76 21.87
C ASN A 377 -3.56 22.12 22.49
N SER A 378 -4.64 22.78 22.09
CA SER A 378 -5.11 24.04 22.71
C SER A 378 -5.83 23.86 24.05
N MET A 379 -6.14 22.62 24.44
CA MET A 379 -6.67 22.31 25.76
C MET A 379 -5.55 22.24 26.80
N THR A 380 -5.82 22.66 28.02
CA THR A 380 -4.91 22.42 29.17
C THR A 380 -4.85 20.93 29.51
N LYS A 381 -3.80 20.48 30.18
CA LYS A 381 -3.64 19.09 30.66
C LYS A 381 -4.84 18.63 31.49
N PHE A 382 -5.40 19.54 32.30
CA PHE A 382 -6.56 19.25 33.13
C PHE A 382 -7.84 19.06 32.29
N GLU A 383 -8.06 19.90 31.28
CA GLU A 383 -9.18 19.80 30.36
C GLU A 383 -9.15 18.53 29.50
N ARG A 384 -7.96 18.12 29.03
CA ARG A 384 -7.77 16.87 28.30
C ARG A 384 -8.16 15.65 29.11
N ARG A 385 -7.85 15.65 30.42
CA ARG A 385 -8.19 14.55 31.33
C ARG A 385 -9.63 14.59 31.82
N ASN A 386 -10.25 15.76 31.82
CA ASN A 386 -11.60 15.96 32.35
C ASN A 386 -12.51 16.64 31.32
N PRO A 387 -12.94 15.96 30.24
CA PRO A 387 -13.75 16.56 29.17
C PRO A 387 -15.05 17.20 29.65
N LYS A 388 -15.59 16.76 30.79
CA LYS A 388 -16.86 17.26 31.36
C LYS A 388 -16.81 18.72 31.81
N ILE A 389 -15.62 19.28 32.05
CA ILE A 389 -15.47 20.68 32.51
C ILE A 389 -15.48 21.71 31.35
N LEU A 390 -15.52 21.25 30.10
CA LEU A 390 -15.48 22.11 28.92
C LEU A 390 -16.78 22.88 28.72
N ASN A 391 -16.91 24.00 29.44
CA ASN A 391 -18.02 24.95 29.31
C ASN A 391 -17.84 25.90 28.10
N GLY A 392 -18.83 26.78 27.85
CA GLY A 392 -18.83 27.65 26.68
C GLY A 392 -17.62 28.58 26.58
N SER A 393 -17.16 29.17 27.68
CA SER A 393 -15.98 30.08 27.69
C SER A 393 -14.68 29.33 27.37
N ARG A 394 -14.50 28.13 27.91
CA ARG A 394 -13.36 27.27 27.60
C ARG A 394 -13.34 26.83 26.15
N ARG A 395 -14.50 26.46 25.58
CA ARG A 395 -14.61 26.09 24.15
C ARG A 395 -14.27 27.26 23.24
N LYS A 396 -14.72 28.48 23.56
CA LYS A 396 -14.31 29.70 22.81
C LYS A 396 -12.80 29.91 22.83
N ARG A 397 -12.16 29.81 24.01
CA ARG A 397 -10.72 29.94 24.14
C ARG A 397 -9.97 28.87 23.34
N ILE A 398 -10.43 27.62 23.41
CA ILE A 398 -9.84 26.49 22.65
C ILE A 398 -9.97 26.72 21.16
N ALA A 399 -11.13 27.19 20.69
CA ALA A 399 -11.34 27.51 19.27
C ALA A 399 -10.39 28.60 18.78
N LEU A 400 -10.23 29.70 19.53
CA LEU A 400 -9.28 30.76 19.24
C LEU A 400 -7.83 30.25 19.20
N GLY A 401 -7.44 29.44 20.19
CA GLY A 401 -6.06 28.92 20.32
C GLY A 401 -5.71 27.86 19.26
N SER A 402 -6.69 27.18 18.71
CA SER A 402 -6.50 26.16 17.66
C SER A 402 -6.67 26.69 16.23
N GLY A 403 -7.10 27.94 16.06
CA GLY A 403 -7.44 28.49 14.74
C GLY A 403 -8.65 27.81 14.10
N THR A 404 -9.57 27.25 14.93
CA THR A 404 -10.77 26.54 14.45
C THR A 404 -12.04 27.22 14.94
N ASP A 405 -13.19 26.85 14.37
CA ASP A 405 -14.48 27.36 14.81
C ASP A 405 -15.00 26.65 16.06
N ILE A 406 -15.78 27.35 16.87
CA ILE A 406 -16.42 26.80 18.06
C ILE A 406 -17.32 25.59 17.72
N THR A 407 -17.86 25.58 16.51
CA THR A 407 -18.68 24.48 15.98
C THR A 407 -17.84 23.19 15.85
N GLN A 408 -16.61 23.28 15.35
CA GLN A 408 -15.68 22.16 15.23
C GLN A 408 -15.27 21.63 16.61
N VAL A 409 -15.01 22.51 17.58
CA VAL A 409 -14.74 22.12 18.97
C VAL A 409 -15.93 21.38 19.59
N ASN A 410 -17.15 21.87 19.37
CA ASN A 410 -18.38 21.22 19.86
C ASN A 410 -18.59 19.86 19.22
N GLN A 411 -18.35 19.75 17.91
CA GLN A 411 -18.45 18.50 17.16
C GLN A 411 -17.48 17.47 17.68
N LEU A 412 -16.20 17.85 17.90
CA LEU A 412 -15.19 16.95 18.47
C LEU A 412 -15.59 16.42 19.86
N ILE A 413 -16.07 17.31 20.74
CA ILE A 413 -16.53 16.90 22.08
C ILE A 413 -17.71 15.93 22.00
N LYS A 414 -18.66 16.17 21.10
CA LYS A 414 -19.80 15.29 20.87
C LYS A 414 -19.36 13.92 20.35
N GLN A 415 -18.49 13.89 19.33
CA GLN A 415 -17.92 12.64 18.79
C GLN A 415 -17.14 11.86 19.83
N PHE A 416 -16.29 12.53 20.60
CA PHE A 416 -15.55 11.91 21.71
C PHE A 416 -16.49 11.26 22.75
N SER A 417 -17.55 11.96 23.12
CA SER A 417 -18.56 11.42 24.07
C SER A 417 -19.31 10.22 23.51
N GLN A 418 -19.67 10.23 22.23
CA GLN A 418 -20.32 9.12 21.54
C GLN A 418 -19.40 7.90 21.45
N MET A 419 -18.15 8.11 21.08
CA MET A 419 -17.13 7.07 21.03
C MET A 419 -16.91 6.42 22.41
N GLY A 420 -16.82 7.20 23.47
CA GLY A 420 -16.72 6.68 24.85
C GLY A 420 -17.90 5.81 25.28
N LYS A 421 -19.13 6.16 24.86
CA LYS A 421 -20.32 5.33 25.09
C LYS A 421 -20.28 4.02 24.31
N MET A 422 -19.85 4.06 23.03
CA MET A 422 -19.74 2.89 22.15
C MET A 422 -18.68 1.91 22.66
N MET A 423 -17.52 2.41 23.06
CA MET A 423 -16.45 1.59 23.64
C MET A 423 -16.89 0.87 24.93
N LYS A 424 -17.70 1.52 25.78
CA LYS A 424 -18.29 0.88 26.97
C LYS A 424 -19.27 -0.24 26.62
N MET A 425 -20.13 -0.02 25.62
CA MET A 425 -21.07 -1.04 25.17
C MET A 425 -20.34 -2.28 24.65
N MET A 426 -19.20 -2.10 23.98
CA MET A 426 -18.40 -3.22 23.47
C MET A 426 -17.75 -4.05 24.59
N GLN A 427 -17.39 -3.47 25.71
CA GLN A 427 -16.81 -4.19 26.86
C GLN A 427 -17.83 -5.02 27.66
N GLY A 428 -19.12 -4.67 27.62
CA GLY A 428 -20.18 -5.29 28.38
C GLY A 428 -20.89 -6.49 27.72
N GLY A 429 -20.24 -7.22 26.79
CA GLY A 429 -20.89 -8.36 26.09
C GLY A 429 -21.86 -7.92 24.99
N GLY A 430 -21.97 -6.64 24.71
CA GLY A 430 -22.82 -6.04 23.68
C GLY A 430 -22.33 -6.23 22.24
N ALA A 431 -21.11 -6.74 22.05
CA ALA A 431 -20.54 -6.95 20.72
C ALA A 431 -21.40 -7.91 19.87
N GLN A 432 -21.93 -8.98 20.46
CA GLN A 432 -22.84 -9.91 19.78
C GLN A 432 -24.19 -9.28 19.45
N LYS A 433 -24.76 -8.47 20.36
CA LYS A 433 -26.01 -7.72 20.10
C LYS A 433 -25.86 -6.66 19.03
N MET A 434 -24.70 -5.98 18.98
CA MET A 434 -24.40 -4.96 17.99
C MET A 434 -24.19 -5.57 16.59
N MET A 435 -23.55 -6.75 16.50
CA MET A 435 -23.39 -7.49 15.25
C MET A 435 -24.74 -7.99 14.69
N GLN A 436 -25.66 -8.40 15.56
CA GLN A 436 -27.05 -8.74 15.19
C GLN A 436 -27.85 -7.49 14.76
N MET A 437 -27.68 -6.34 15.43
CA MET A 437 -28.32 -5.07 15.01
C MET A 437 -27.76 -4.52 13.70
N MET A 438 -26.47 -4.68 13.41
CA MET A 438 -25.89 -4.32 12.11
C MET A 438 -26.42 -5.21 10.98
N GLN A 439 -26.62 -6.49 11.23
CA GLN A 439 -27.20 -7.41 10.24
C GLN A 439 -28.68 -7.17 9.98
N SER A 440 -29.44 -6.70 10.99
CA SER A 440 -30.89 -6.50 10.87
C SER A 440 -31.33 -5.11 10.36
N ARG A 441 -30.48 -4.10 10.38
CA ARG A 441 -30.82 -2.70 10.04
C ARG A 441 -30.01 -2.01 8.95
N GLY A 442 -29.18 -2.69 8.18
CA GLY A 442 -28.55 -2.15 6.96
C GLY A 442 -27.86 -0.77 7.08
N GLY A 443 -27.39 -0.34 8.27
CA GLY A 443 -26.72 0.93 8.44
C GLY A 443 -26.45 1.32 9.89
N ILE A 444 -25.41 2.09 10.11
CA ILE A 444 -25.01 2.63 11.42
C ILE A 444 -25.99 3.73 11.85
N PRO A 445 -26.66 3.66 13.02
CA PRO A 445 -27.51 4.74 13.51
C PRO A 445 -26.65 5.95 13.90
N GLY A 446 -26.82 7.07 13.20
CA GLY A 446 -26.22 8.35 13.63
C GLY A 446 -25.35 9.11 12.63
N MET A 447 -25.24 8.64 11.39
CA MET A 447 -24.66 9.45 10.29
C MET A 447 -25.79 9.87 9.35
N LYS A 448 -26.33 11.05 9.59
CA LYS A 448 -27.03 11.89 8.62
C LYS A 448 -26.23 13.15 8.44
#